data_a5800a8cc60a05477559f6df225e02ea
#
_entry.id   a5800a8cc60a05477559f6df225e02ea
#
_cell.length_a   1.000
_cell.length_b   1.000
_cell.length_c   1.000
_cell.angle_alpha   90.00
_cell.angle_beta   90.00
_cell.angle_gamma   90.00
#
_symmetry.space_group_name_H-M   'P 1'
#
loop_
_entity.id
_entity.type
_entity.pdbx_description
1 polymer ?
#
loop_
_entity_poly.entity_id
_entity_poly.type
_entity_poly.pdbx_seq_one_letter_code
_entity_poly.pdbx_strand_id
1 'polypeptide(L)'
;SGTTGFPKGVVLTHHNLLNNALAAAKAMKFTRWDKLAVPIPFYHCFGMVVSNLMCFSVGATVVIPGEYFRPEEVLFAIESEKCTAVHGVPTMFVAELEHKDFHNFDLNSLRTGIMAGAPCPPVLLERVMNEMHDREILIGYGQTESSPLAHLTKKDDTFDRRVNSIGTNVPHTEVKIVDPGLGVTMPFGEVGEICFRGYHVMKGYYNNEEATRQAIDENGWLHSGDLGTMDSD
;
A
#
# COMPACT_ATOMS: atom_id res chain seq x y z
N SER A 1 -8.20 2.97 13.17
CA SER A 1 -8.66 3.73 11.99
C SER A 1 -9.57 4.88 12.39
N GLY A 2 -9.62 5.93 11.58
CA GLY A 2 -10.54 7.05 11.72
C GLY A 2 -9.89 8.40 11.46
N THR A 3 -10.26 9.03 10.33
CA THR A 3 -9.91 10.42 10.00
C THR A 3 -11.01 11.39 10.46
N THR A 4 -12.21 10.88 10.75
CA THR A 4 -13.39 11.66 11.18
C THR A 4 -13.97 11.06 12.47
N GLY A 5 -13.75 11.73 13.60
CA GLY A 5 -14.31 11.31 14.89
C GLY A 5 -13.34 10.51 15.77
N PHE A 6 -13.91 9.73 16.72
CA PHE A 6 -13.10 8.91 17.64
C PHE A 6 -12.43 7.75 16.89
N PRO A 7 -11.17 7.42 17.23
CA PRO A 7 -10.47 6.27 16.64
C PRO A 7 -11.25 4.97 16.84
N LYS A 8 -11.37 4.16 15.77
CA LYS A 8 -12.02 2.86 15.81
C LYS A 8 -10.97 1.76 15.79
N GLY A 9 -11.05 0.80 16.70
CA GLY A 9 -10.20 -0.39 16.72
C GLY A 9 -10.63 -1.39 15.66
N VAL A 10 -9.80 -1.59 14.63
CA VAL A 10 -10.05 -2.58 13.56
C VAL A 10 -9.61 -3.97 14.03
N VAL A 11 -10.48 -4.95 13.98
CA VAL A 11 -10.18 -6.35 14.36
C VAL A 11 -9.73 -7.13 13.13
N LEU A 12 -8.44 -7.45 13.09
CA LEU A 12 -7.81 -8.25 12.03
C LEU A 12 -7.38 -9.62 12.57
N THR A 13 -7.49 -10.64 11.74
CA THR A 13 -7.02 -11.98 12.06
C THR A 13 -5.61 -12.21 11.52
N HIS A 14 -4.91 -13.22 12.03
CA HIS A 14 -3.64 -13.67 11.44
C HIS A 14 -3.82 -14.07 9.96
N HIS A 15 -4.98 -14.63 9.60
CA HIS A 15 -5.30 -14.98 8.22
C HIS A 15 -5.34 -13.74 7.30
N ASN A 16 -6.00 -12.66 7.75
CA ASN A 16 -6.01 -11.39 7.02
C ASN A 16 -4.57 -10.88 6.80
N LEU A 17 -3.83 -10.73 7.90
CA LEU A 17 -2.51 -10.08 7.90
C LEU A 17 -1.47 -10.86 7.09
N LEU A 18 -1.37 -12.18 7.33
CA LEU A 18 -0.34 -13.00 6.67
C LEU A 18 -0.60 -13.16 5.17
N ASN A 19 -1.86 -13.36 4.76
CA ASN A 19 -2.16 -13.47 3.33
C ASN A 19 -1.99 -12.12 2.61
N ASN A 20 -2.28 -11.00 3.26
CA ASN A 20 -2.04 -9.67 2.69
C ASN A 20 -0.54 -9.39 2.52
N ALA A 21 0.27 -9.72 3.53
CA ALA A 21 1.73 -9.65 3.46
C ALA A 21 2.30 -10.52 2.33
N LEU A 22 1.84 -11.77 2.20
CA LEU A 22 2.25 -12.68 1.13
C LEU A 22 1.84 -12.18 -0.27
N ALA A 23 0.66 -11.57 -0.39
CA ALA A 23 0.21 -10.98 -1.65
C ALA A 23 1.14 -9.85 -2.10
N ALA A 24 1.54 -8.96 -1.18
CA ALA A 24 2.52 -7.91 -1.44
C ALA A 24 3.89 -8.49 -1.86
N ALA A 25 4.41 -9.45 -1.09
CA ALA A 25 5.68 -10.10 -1.40
C ALA A 25 5.68 -10.73 -2.80
N LYS A 26 4.59 -11.41 -3.17
CA LYS A 26 4.44 -12.04 -4.49
C LYS A 26 4.39 -11.00 -5.63
N ALA A 27 3.65 -9.92 -5.44
CA ALA A 27 3.55 -8.84 -6.43
C ALA A 27 4.90 -8.17 -6.70
N MET A 28 5.68 -7.92 -5.65
CA MET A 28 7.03 -7.36 -5.72
C MET A 28 8.10 -8.37 -6.13
N LYS A 29 7.75 -9.65 -6.27
CA LYS A 29 8.72 -10.77 -6.44
C LYS A 29 9.81 -10.75 -5.36
N PHE A 30 9.39 -10.49 -4.13
CA PHE A 30 10.27 -10.38 -2.98
C PHE A 30 10.77 -11.75 -2.52
N THR A 31 12.04 -11.84 -2.17
CA THR A 31 12.72 -13.08 -1.80
C THR A 31 13.56 -12.88 -0.53
N ARG A 32 14.10 -13.96 0.02
CA ARG A 32 15.02 -13.90 1.17
C ARG A 32 16.30 -13.08 0.94
N TRP A 33 16.63 -12.76 -0.29
CA TRP A 33 17.82 -11.99 -0.65
C TRP A 33 17.56 -10.48 -0.71
N ASP A 34 16.30 -10.10 -0.59
CA ASP A 34 15.92 -8.69 -0.62
C ASP A 34 16.10 -8.05 0.76
N LYS A 35 16.39 -6.75 0.73
CA LYS A 35 16.45 -5.89 1.90
C LYS A 35 15.53 -4.71 1.70
N LEU A 36 14.59 -4.52 2.62
CA LEU A 36 13.61 -3.44 2.57
C LEU A 36 13.96 -2.35 3.57
N ALA A 37 14.20 -1.14 3.10
CA ALA A 37 14.21 0.05 3.95
C ALA A 37 12.79 0.43 4.36
N VAL A 38 12.53 0.49 5.67
CA VAL A 38 11.18 0.75 6.22
C VAL A 38 11.20 2.01 7.09
N PRO A 39 11.03 3.20 6.49
CA PRO A 39 10.87 4.45 7.24
C PRO A 39 9.47 4.63 7.82
N ILE A 40 8.51 3.76 7.46
CA ILE A 40 7.11 3.83 7.87
C ILE A 40 6.95 3.27 9.29
N PRO A 41 6.22 3.97 10.18
CA PRO A 41 6.02 3.52 11.55
C PRO A 41 5.33 2.14 11.63
N PHE A 42 5.81 1.26 12.51
CA PHE A 42 5.25 -0.09 12.70
C PHE A 42 3.89 -0.12 13.44
N TYR A 43 3.48 0.98 14.04
CA TYR A 43 2.12 1.12 14.57
C TYR A 43 1.08 1.39 13.46
N HIS A 44 1.50 1.69 12.24
CA HIS A 44 0.64 1.76 11.06
C HIS A 44 0.68 0.43 10.31
N CYS A 45 -0.47 -0.03 9.82
CA CYS A 45 -0.58 -1.33 9.14
C CYS A 45 0.29 -1.45 7.87
N PHE A 46 0.61 -0.35 7.20
CA PHE A 46 1.57 -0.36 6.09
C PHE A 46 2.96 -0.80 6.58
N GLY A 47 3.48 -0.21 7.65
CA GLY A 47 4.76 -0.61 8.23
C GLY A 47 4.72 -2.01 8.86
N MET A 48 3.66 -2.35 9.59
CA MET A 48 3.53 -3.62 10.28
C MET A 48 3.31 -4.79 9.30
N VAL A 49 2.36 -4.69 8.37
CA VAL A 49 1.93 -5.81 7.52
C VAL A 49 2.68 -5.84 6.20
N VAL A 50 2.54 -4.77 5.41
CA VAL A 50 3.07 -4.72 4.03
C VAL A 50 4.59 -4.53 4.01
N SER A 51 5.20 -4.12 5.13
CA SER A 51 6.65 -4.05 5.26
C SER A 51 7.19 -5.19 6.13
N ASN A 52 6.92 -5.16 7.43
CA ASN A 52 7.54 -6.06 8.41
C ASN A 52 7.12 -7.53 8.21
N LEU A 53 5.80 -7.83 8.26
CA LEU A 53 5.31 -9.20 8.06
C LEU A 53 5.59 -9.71 6.64
N MET A 54 5.58 -8.84 5.63
CA MET A 54 5.96 -9.20 4.27
C MET A 54 7.40 -9.73 4.23
N CYS A 55 8.36 -9.01 4.80
CA CYS A 55 9.75 -9.46 4.85
C CYS A 55 9.90 -10.78 5.60
N PHE A 56 9.27 -10.91 6.77
CA PHE A 56 9.34 -12.16 7.56
C PHE A 56 8.74 -13.35 6.83
N SER A 57 7.66 -13.14 6.07
CA SER A 57 6.98 -14.22 5.34
C SER A 57 7.85 -14.89 4.27
N VAL A 58 8.84 -14.19 3.75
CA VAL A 58 9.77 -14.68 2.71
C VAL A 58 11.22 -14.80 3.20
N GLY A 59 11.49 -14.43 4.47
CA GLY A 59 12.83 -14.46 5.05
C GLY A 59 13.74 -13.32 4.57
N ALA A 60 13.16 -12.20 4.10
CA ALA A 60 13.87 -11.00 3.68
C ALA A 60 14.33 -10.16 4.88
N THR A 61 15.28 -9.26 4.66
CA THR A 61 15.80 -8.38 5.70
C THR A 61 14.96 -7.11 5.80
N VAL A 62 14.59 -6.74 7.04
CA VAL A 62 14.03 -5.43 7.37
C VAL A 62 15.17 -4.51 7.80
N VAL A 63 15.32 -3.38 7.15
CA VAL A 63 16.26 -2.32 7.53
C VAL A 63 15.46 -1.15 8.09
N ILE A 64 15.71 -0.78 9.33
CA ILE A 64 15.05 0.31 10.04
C ILE A 64 16.00 1.51 10.01
N PRO A 65 15.72 2.56 9.19
CA PRO A 65 16.65 3.68 9.02
C PRO A 65 16.91 4.48 10.30
N GLY A 66 15.89 4.61 11.15
CA GLY A 66 15.96 5.39 12.38
C GLY A 66 14.70 5.25 13.22
N GLU A 67 14.65 5.94 14.35
CA GLU A 67 13.49 5.95 15.25
C GLU A 67 12.31 6.71 14.63
N TYR A 68 12.60 7.75 13.86
CA TYR A 68 11.63 8.58 13.15
C TYR A 68 12.08 8.74 11.70
N PHE A 69 11.13 9.08 10.81
CA PHE A 69 11.47 9.38 9.43
C PHE A 69 12.38 10.61 9.34
N ARG A 70 13.56 10.41 8.77
CA ARG A 70 14.49 11.44 8.33
C ARG A 70 15.04 11.04 6.97
N PRO A 71 14.90 11.89 5.93
CA PRO A 71 15.30 11.51 4.57
C PRO A 71 16.78 11.11 4.47
N GLU A 72 17.69 11.80 5.18
CA GLU A 72 19.11 11.48 5.22
C GLU A 72 19.36 10.06 5.77
N GLU A 73 18.68 9.68 6.86
CA GLU A 73 18.83 8.36 7.47
C GLU A 73 18.33 7.24 6.55
N VAL A 74 17.26 7.51 5.78
CA VAL A 74 16.73 6.56 4.79
C VAL A 74 17.72 6.39 3.63
N LEU A 75 18.19 7.48 3.04
CA LEU A 75 19.18 7.46 1.96
C LEU A 75 20.46 6.75 2.37
N PHE A 76 20.98 7.06 3.56
CA PHE A 76 22.15 6.40 4.13
C PHE A 76 21.92 4.89 4.35
N ALA A 77 20.76 4.51 4.88
CA ALA A 77 20.43 3.09 5.10
C ALA A 77 20.33 2.32 3.78
N ILE A 78 19.74 2.93 2.73
CA ILE A 78 19.68 2.33 1.40
C ILE A 78 21.10 2.09 0.87
N GLU A 79 21.96 3.08 0.94
CA GLU A 79 23.35 2.98 0.46
C GLU A 79 24.17 1.97 1.28
N SER A 80 24.22 2.13 2.59
CA SER A 80 25.10 1.35 3.47
C SER A 80 24.72 -0.13 3.54
N GLU A 81 23.42 -0.42 3.58
CA GLU A 81 22.88 -1.76 3.64
C GLU A 81 22.66 -2.40 2.26
N LYS A 82 22.78 -1.60 1.19
CA LYS A 82 22.42 -2.00 -0.18
C LYS A 82 20.99 -2.52 -0.24
N CYS A 83 20.05 -1.71 0.26
CA CYS A 83 18.63 -2.05 0.22
C CYS A 83 18.17 -2.22 -1.23
N THR A 84 17.39 -3.27 -1.47
CA THR A 84 16.83 -3.57 -2.79
C THR A 84 15.43 -3.00 -2.97
N ALA A 85 14.83 -2.51 -1.89
CA ALA A 85 13.51 -1.92 -1.90
C ALA A 85 13.36 -0.83 -0.83
N VAL A 86 12.44 0.09 -1.06
CA VAL A 86 12.00 1.09 -0.08
C VAL A 86 10.48 1.27 -0.15
N HIS A 87 9.83 1.34 1.00
CA HIS A 87 8.42 1.70 1.11
C HIS A 87 8.28 3.12 1.62
N GLY A 88 7.27 3.84 1.13
CA GLY A 88 7.03 5.20 1.58
C GLY A 88 5.65 5.73 1.21
N VAL A 89 5.27 6.84 1.83
CA VAL A 89 4.18 7.68 1.35
C VAL A 89 4.75 8.75 0.42
N PRO A 90 3.96 9.35 -0.49
CA PRO A 90 4.50 10.32 -1.47
C PRO A 90 5.34 11.42 -0.85
N THR A 91 4.95 11.96 0.30
CA THR A 91 5.70 13.02 0.98
C THR A 91 7.08 12.60 1.50
N MET A 92 7.28 11.30 1.82
CA MET A 92 8.60 10.77 2.17
C MET A 92 9.53 10.76 0.97
N PHE A 93 9.06 10.25 -0.17
CA PHE A 93 9.84 10.26 -1.42
C PHE A 93 10.18 11.69 -1.88
N VAL A 94 9.25 12.64 -1.73
CA VAL A 94 9.56 14.07 -1.99
C VAL A 94 10.69 14.55 -1.09
N ALA A 95 10.62 14.28 0.21
CA ALA A 95 11.65 14.73 1.16
C ALA A 95 13.03 14.08 0.88
N GLU A 96 13.05 12.83 0.45
CA GLU A 96 14.27 12.11 0.06
C GLU A 96 14.88 12.72 -1.21
N LEU A 97 14.07 12.93 -2.26
CA LEU A 97 14.51 13.53 -3.54
C LEU A 97 14.94 15.00 -3.43
N GLU A 98 14.35 15.75 -2.49
CA GLU A 98 14.69 17.16 -2.24
C GLU A 98 15.83 17.32 -1.21
N HIS A 99 16.38 16.21 -0.70
CA HIS A 99 17.47 16.30 0.25
C HIS A 99 18.71 16.92 -0.42
N LYS A 100 19.31 17.93 0.23
CA LYS A 100 20.45 18.72 -0.33
C LYS A 100 21.62 17.85 -0.80
N ASP A 101 21.85 16.73 -0.16
CA ASP A 101 22.93 15.79 -0.46
C ASP A 101 22.44 14.53 -1.19
N PHE A 102 21.23 14.54 -1.76
CA PHE A 102 20.63 13.40 -2.44
C PHE A 102 21.55 12.73 -3.45
N HIS A 103 22.21 13.53 -4.30
CA HIS A 103 23.12 13.04 -5.34
C HIS A 103 24.43 12.44 -4.83
N ASN A 104 24.71 12.55 -3.54
CA ASN A 104 25.90 11.96 -2.92
C ASN A 104 25.66 10.49 -2.49
N PHE A 105 24.42 10.00 -2.49
CA PHE A 105 24.08 8.65 -2.10
C PHE A 105 23.99 7.70 -3.30
N ASP A 106 24.55 6.49 -3.15
CA ASP A 106 24.43 5.41 -4.16
C ASP A 106 23.16 4.58 -3.93
N LEU A 107 22.12 4.86 -4.71
CA LEU A 107 20.82 4.19 -4.66
C LEU A 107 20.66 3.08 -5.71
N ASN A 108 21.72 2.71 -6.44
CA ASN A 108 21.65 1.74 -7.56
C ASN A 108 21.23 0.32 -7.12
N SER A 109 21.22 0.02 -5.83
CA SER A 109 20.73 -1.26 -5.31
C SER A 109 19.21 -1.39 -5.32
N LEU A 110 18.48 -0.27 -5.37
CA LEU A 110 17.02 -0.27 -5.42
C LEU A 110 16.52 -0.87 -6.74
N ARG A 111 15.45 -1.64 -6.64
CA ARG A 111 14.76 -2.23 -7.80
C ARG A 111 13.24 -2.12 -7.69
N THR A 112 12.68 -2.07 -6.48
CA THR A 112 11.24 -2.12 -6.22
C THR A 112 10.88 -1.45 -4.89
N GLY A 113 9.61 -1.18 -4.72
CA GLY A 113 9.05 -0.59 -3.51
C GLY A 113 7.53 -0.50 -3.62
N ILE A 114 6.89 0.02 -2.59
CA ILE A 114 5.48 0.39 -2.62
C ILE A 114 5.34 1.84 -2.16
N MET A 115 4.72 2.66 -3.01
CA MET A 115 4.24 3.98 -2.65
C MET A 115 2.73 3.91 -2.41
N ALA A 116 2.27 4.30 -1.23
CA ALA A 116 0.86 4.19 -0.85
C ALA A 116 0.46 5.24 0.18
N GLY A 117 -0.82 5.27 0.56
CA GLY A 117 -1.36 6.13 1.62
C GLY A 117 -1.82 7.51 1.15
N ALA A 118 -1.52 7.90 -0.08
CA ALA A 118 -2.04 9.10 -0.75
C ALA A 118 -1.92 8.93 -2.27
N PRO A 119 -2.63 9.75 -3.08
CA PRO A 119 -2.43 9.76 -4.53
C PRO A 119 -0.97 10.05 -4.91
N CYS A 120 -0.44 9.28 -5.85
CA CYS A 120 0.92 9.44 -6.34
C CYS A 120 0.96 10.44 -7.51
N PRO A 121 1.61 11.62 -7.36
CA PRO A 121 1.75 12.54 -8.48
C PRO A 121 2.63 11.91 -9.59
N PRO A 122 2.24 12.01 -10.89
CA PRO A 122 3.01 11.44 -12.00
C PRO A 122 4.48 11.87 -12.02
N VAL A 123 4.74 13.15 -11.80
CA VAL A 123 6.10 13.71 -11.76
C VAL A 123 6.94 13.09 -10.63
N LEU A 124 6.31 12.80 -9.48
CA LEU A 124 7.00 12.15 -8.37
C LEU A 124 7.38 10.71 -8.73
N LEU A 125 6.45 9.95 -9.31
CA LEU A 125 6.73 8.58 -9.73
C LEU A 125 7.88 8.53 -10.75
N GLU A 126 7.86 9.43 -11.74
CA GLU A 126 8.90 9.54 -12.74
C GLU A 126 10.28 9.81 -12.11
N ARG A 127 10.35 10.74 -11.15
CA ARG A 127 11.56 11.03 -10.40
C ARG A 127 12.07 9.85 -9.60
N VAL A 128 11.19 9.15 -8.86
CA VAL A 128 11.57 7.97 -8.09
C VAL A 128 12.14 6.88 -9.00
N MET A 129 11.50 6.62 -10.16
CA MET A 129 11.97 5.62 -11.11
C MET A 129 13.32 5.97 -11.74
N ASN A 130 13.57 7.24 -12.03
CA ASN A 130 14.77 7.70 -12.76
C ASN A 130 15.91 8.10 -11.84
N GLU A 131 15.63 8.85 -10.77
CA GLU A 131 16.65 9.43 -9.88
C GLU A 131 17.00 8.48 -8.72
N MET A 132 16.00 7.74 -8.15
CA MET A 132 16.25 6.73 -7.12
C MET A 132 16.52 5.32 -7.70
N HIS A 133 16.40 5.13 -9.02
CA HIS A 133 16.55 3.85 -9.70
C HIS A 133 15.49 2.80 -9.36
N ASP A 134 14.42 3.16 -8.67
CA ASP A 134 13.34 2.24 -8.26
C ASP A 134 12.32 2.04 -9.39
N ARG A 135 12.76 1.34 -10.46
CA ARG A 135 12.00 1.20 -11.69
C ARG A 135 10.76 0.32 -11.58
N GLU A 136 10.75 -0.62 -10.66
CA GLU A 136 9.65 -1.54 -10.41
C GLU A 136 8.79 -1.11 -9.20
N ILE A 137 8.85 0.17 -8.79
CA ILE A 137 7.98 0.68 -7.72
C ILE A 137 6.51 0.51 -8.06
N LEU A 138 5.72 0.07 -7.10
CA LEU A 138 4.30 -0.18 -7.24
C LEU A 138 3.49 0.86 -6.47
N ILE A 139 2.31 1.20 -7.00
CA ILE A 139 1.36 2.05 -6.30
C ILE A 139 0.35 1.16 -5.57
N GLY A 140 0.23 1.35 -4.26
CA GLY A 140 -0.67 0.58 -3.41
C GLY A 140 -1.84 1.41 -2.91
N TYR A 141 -3.02 0.78 -2.87
CA TYR A 141 -4.24 1.35 -2.30
C TYR A 141 -4.88 0.40 -1.30
N GLY A 142 -5.45 0.98 -0.26
CA GLY A 142 -6.22 0.28 0.74
C GLY A 142 -6.33 1.05 2.04
N GLN A 143 -6.87 0.40 3.05
CA GLN A 143 -7.14 0.98 4.37
C GLN A 143 -6.94 -0.07 5.46
N THR A 144 -6.87 0.33 6.71
CA THR A 144 -6.67 -0.61 7.83
C THR A 144 -7.70 -1.73 7.82
N GLU A 145 -8.94 -1.42 7.45
CA GLU A 145 -10.08 -2.33 7.33
C GLU A 145 -9.90 -3.39 6.23
N SER A 146 -8.95 -3.18 5.29
CA SER A 146 -8.58 -4.14 4.24
C SER A 146 -7.19 -4.78 4.41
N SER A 147 -6.59 -4.72 5.60
CA SER A 147 -5.46 -5.52 6.12
C SER A 147 -4.01 -5.22 5.65
N PRO A 148 -3.59 -4.08 5.15
CA PRO A 148 -4.26 -2.90 4.63
C PRO A 148 -4.44 -2.88 3.11
N LEU A 149 -3.73 -3.75 2.35
CA LEU A 149 -3.63 -3.67 0.89
C LEU A 149 -4.85 -4.30 0.22
N ALA A 150 -5.57 -3.49 -0.56
CA ALA A 150 -6.70 -3.94 -1.38
C ALA A 150 -6.34 -4.02 -2.86
N HIS A 151 -5.62 -3.02 -3.38
CA HIS A 151 -5.18 -2.96 -4.78
C HIS A 151 -3.70 -2.63 -4.88
N LEU A 152 -3.11 -3.07 -5.97
CA LEU A 152 -1.71 -2.83 -6.28
C LEU A 152 -1.51 -2.79 -7.80
N THR A 153 -0.74 -1.82 -8.29
CA THR A 153 -0.27 -1.83 -9.68
C THR A 153 0.72 -2.97 -9.89
N LYS A 154 0.96 -3.33 -11.14
CA LYS A 154 1.91 -4.38 -11.52
C LYS A 154 3.20 -3.74 -12.05
N LYS A 155 4.32 -4.43 -11.88
CA LYS A 155 5.60 -3.97 -12.41
C LYS A 155 5.62 -3.84 -13.94
N ASP A 156 4.78 -4.61 -14.62
CA ASP A 156 4.67 -4.63 -16.09
C ASP A 156 3.59 -3.65 -16.61
N ASP A 157 2.91 -2.93 -15.71
CA ASP A 157 1.97 -1.87 -16.08
C ASP A 157 2.71 -0.71 -16.74
N THR A 158 2.06 -0.08 -17.72
CA THR A 158 2.57 1.15 -18.32
C THR A 158 2.65 2.26 -17.28
N PHE A 159 3.50 3.25 -17.52
CA PHE A 159 3.60 4.43 -16.64
C PHE A 159 2.24 5.10 -16.46
N ASP A 160 1.51 5.31 -17.56
CA ASP A 160 0.18 5.92 -17.54
C ASP A 160 -0.80 5.14 -16.63
N ARG A 161 -0.77 3.81 -16.69
CA ARG A 161 -1.61 2.96 -15.84
C ARG A 161 -1.24 3.06 -14.36
N ARG A 162 0.06 3.14 -14.05
CA ARG A 162 0.51 3.29 -12.65
C ARG A 162 0.09 4.62 -12.02
N VAL A 163 0.07 5.71 -12.79
CA VAL A 163 -0.25 7.04 -12.25
C VAL A 163 -1.75 7.35 -12.26
N ASN A 164 -2.52 6.71 -13.12
CA ASN A 164 -3.95 6.98 -13.29
C ASN A 164 -4.86 5.90 -12.69
N SER A 165 -4.28 4.86 -12.07
CA SER A 165 -5.07 3.83 -11.40
C SER A 165 -4.46 3.36 -10.08
N ILE A 166 -5.27 2.73 -9.25
CA ILE A 166 -4.84 2.04 -8.03
C ILE A 166 -4.41 0.58 -8.33
N GLY A 167 -4.38 0.19 -9.60
CA GLY A 167 -4.03 -1.16 -10.04
C GLY A 167 -5.19 -2.15 -9.93
N THR A 168 -4.85 -3.43 -9.84
CA THR A 168 -5.82 -4.53 -9.71
C THR A 168 -5.94 -4.99 -8.26
N ASN A 169 -7.08 -5.57 -7.91
CA ASN A 169 -7.30 -6.16 -6.59
C ASN A 169 -6.26 -7.25 -6.28
N VAL A 170 -5.89 -7.38 -5.01
CA VAL A 170 -5.00 -8.46 -4.56
C VAL A 170 -5.62 -9.83 -4.82
N PRO A 171 -4.82 -10.89 -5.05
CA PRO A 171 -5.35 -12.20 -5.40
C PRO A 171 -6.38 -12.74 -4.39
N HIS A 172 -7.38 -13.46 -4.89
CA HIS A 172 -8.46 -14.07 -4.08
C HIS A 172 -9.36 -13.08 -3.35
N THR A 173 -9.52 -11.89 -3.91
CA THR A 173 -10.45 -10.85 -3.46
C THR A 173 -11.33 -10.40 -4.60
N GLU A 174 -12.42 -9.73 -4.25
CA GLU A 174 -13.38 -9.20 -5.19
C GLU A 174 -13.51 -7.69 -4.98
N VAL A 175 -13.78 -6.98 -6.07
CA VAL A 175 -14.06 -5.54 -6.06
C VAL A 175 -15.31 -5.26 -6.91
N LYS A 176 -16.10 -4.30 -6.49
CA LYS A 176 -17.18 -3.72 -7.28
C LYS A 176 -17.29 -2.22 -7.01
N ILE A 177 -17.87 -1.50 -7.96
CA ILE A 177 -18.25 -0.11 -7.79
C ILE A 177 -19.76 -0.08 -7.59
N VAL A 178 -20.23 0.66 -6.58
CA VAL A 178 -21.66 0.77 -6.27
C VAL A 178 -22.12 2.23 -6.23
N ASP A 179 -23.36 2.48 -6.62
CA ASP A 179 -24.00 3.76 -6.35
C ASP A 179 -24.18 3.93 -4.83
N PRO A 180 -23.63 4.98 -4.20
CA PRO A 180 -23.70 5.14 -2.75
C PRO A 180 -25.12 5.33 -2.18
N GLY A 181 -26.06 5.79 -3.02
CA GLY A 181 -27.46 6.04 -2.60
C GLY A 181 -28.38 4.84 -2.84
N LEU A 182 -28.16 4.10 -3.94
CA LEU A 182 -29.03 3.01 -4.37
C LEU A 182 -28.45 1.62 -4.02
N GLY A 183 -27.15 1.52 -3.73
CA GLY A 183 -26.47 0.25 -3.46
C GLY A 183 -26.36 -0.70 -4.66
N VAL A 184 -26.68 -0.22 -5.88
CA VAL A 184 -26.61 -1.02 -7.10
C VAL A 184 -25.21 -0.98 -7.69
N THR A 185 -24.77 -2.10 -8.29
CA THR A 185 -23.47 -2.16 -8.96
C THR A 185 -23.49 -1.28 -10.21
N MET A 186 -22.44 -0.43 -10.33
CA MET A 186 -22.26 0.48 -11.46
C MET A 186 -21.65 -0.23 -12.68
N PRO A 187 -22.01 0.20 -13.90
CA PRO A 187 -21.29 -0.21 -15.10
C PRO A 187 -19.83 0.24 -15.09
N PHE A 188 -18.98 -0.41 -15.91
CA PHE A 188 -17.60 0.03 -16.12
C PHE A 188 -17.54 1.48 -16.60
N GLY A 189 -16.61 2.25 -16.05
CA GLY A 189 -16.39 3.67 -16.34
C GLY A 189 -17.27 4.64 -15.53
N GLU A 190 -18.31 4.16 -14.87
CA GLU A 190 -19.15 5.01 -14.03
C GLU A 190 -18.59 5.16 -12.62
N VAL A 191 -18.75 6.36 -12.04
CA VAL A 191 -18.26 6.69 -10.70
C VAL A 191 -19.20 6.14 -9.63
N GLY A 192 -18.63 5.50 -8.62
CA GLY A 192 -19.34 5.04 -7.42
C GLY A 192 -18.40 4.71 -6.30
N GLU A 193 -18.92 4.18 -5.20
CA GLU A 193 -18.12 3.74 -4.04
C GLU A 193 -17.42 2.42 -4.35
N ILE A 194 -16.12 2.35 -4.01
CA ILE A 194 -15.32 1.14 -4.12
C ILE A 194 -15.67 0.20 -2.97
N CYS A 195 -16.10 -1.01 -3.27
CA CYS A 195 -16.40 -2.03 -2.27
C CYS A 195 -15.54 -3.27 -2.47
N PHE A 196 -15.06 -3.84 -1.36
CA PHE A 196 -14.20 -5.03 -1.34
C PHE A 196 -14.86 -6.21 -0.66
N ARG A 197 -14.54 -7.43 -1.15
CA ARG A 197 -14.88 -8.67 -0.47
C ARG A 197 -13.73 -9.66 -0.56
N GLY A 198 -13.46 -10.39 0.52
CA GLY A 198 -12.44 -11.42 0.53
C GLY A 198 -11.71 -11.54 1.86
N TYR A 199 -10.65 -12.35 1.85
CA TYR A 199 -9.88 -12.66 3.05
C TYR A 199 -9.26 -11.44 3.74
N HIS A 200 -9.05 -10.35 3.03
CA HIS A 200 -8.40 -9.14 3.54
C HIS A 200 -9.35 -8.22 4.32
N VAL A 201 -10.66 -8.42 4.20
CA VAL A 201 -11.65 -7.62 4.93
C VAL A 201 -11.59 -7.94 6.42
N MET A 202 -11.61 -6.90 7.27
CA MET A 202 -11.62 -7.00 8.72
C MET A 202 -12.80 -7.83 9.25
N LYS A 203 -12.70 -8.31 10.48
CA LYS A 203 -13.84 -8.89 11.18
C LYS A 203 -14.89 -7.86 11.58
N GLY A 204 -14.47 -6.64 11.80
CA GLY A 204 -15.29 -5.52 12.24
C GLY A 204 -14.51 -4.57 13.13
N TYR A 205 -15.21 -3.61 13.70
CA TYR A 205 -14.65 -2.69 14.69
C TYR A 205 -14.82 -3.25 16.11
N TYR A 206 -13.76 -3.18 16.90
CA TYR A 206 -13.74 -3.66 18.27
C TYR A 206 -14.81 -2.98 19.13
N ASN A 207 -15.69 -3.76 19.75
CA ASN A 207 -16.80 -3.30 20.57
C ASN A 207 -17.69 -2.23 19.90
N ASN A 208 -17.82 -2.26 18.57
CA ASN A 208 -18.65 -1.32 17.82
C ASN A 208 -19.38 -2.03 16.67
N GLU A 209 -20.43 -2.77 17.01
CA GLU A 209 -21.22 -3.52 16.04
C GLU A 209 -21.98 -2.63 15.07
N GLU A 210 -22.43 -1.47 15.53
CA GLU A 210 -23.15 -0.52 14.66
C GLU A 210 -22.25 -0.01 13.55
N ALA A 211 -21.06 0.51 13.87
CA ALA A 211 -20.09 0.92 12.87
C ALA A 211 -19.64 -0.25 11.97
N THR A 212 -19.58 -1.47 12.51
CA THR A 212 -19.28 -2.66 11.73
C THR A 212 -20.35 -2.93 10.67
N ARG A 213 -21.64 -2.89 11.05
CA ARG A 213 -22.76 -3.09 10.11
C ARG A 213 -22.88 -1.97 9.06
N GLN A 214 -22.44 -0.76 9.40
CA GLN A 214 -22.37 0.34 8.44
C GLN A 214 -21.22 0.18 7.44
N ALA A 215 -20.10 -0.42 7.87
CA ALA A 215 -18.93 -0.61 7.02
C ALA A 215 -18.94 -1.90 6.21
N ILE A 216 -19.56 -2.98 6.73
CA ILE A 216 -19.62 -4.29 6.06
C ILE A 216 -21.09 -4.67 5.91
N ASP A 217 -21.53 -4.84 4.65
CA ASP A 217 -22.90 -5.24 4.36
C ASP A 217 -23.17 -6.72 4.70
N GLU A 218 -24.44 -7.14 4.61
CA GLU A 218 -24.91 -8.52 4.90
C GLU A 218 -24.28 -9.57 3.96
N ASN A 219 -23.76 -9.17 2.80
CA ASN A 219 -23.11 -10.02 1.81
C ASN A 219 -21.58 -10.05 1.98
N GLY A 220 -21.04 -9.38 3.02
CA GLY A 220 -19.64 -9.32 3.36
C GLY A 220 -18.82 -8.34 2.52
N TRP A 221 -19.45 -7.37 1.88
CA TRP A 221 -18.76 -6.29 1.18
C TRP A 221 -18.38 -5.18 2.17
N LEU A 222 -17.11 -4.85 2.21
CA LEU A 222 -16.60 -3.67 2.89
C LEU A 222 -16.79 -2.45 2.00
N HIS A 223 -17.53 -1.47 2.49
CA HIS A 223 -17.69 -0.15 1.91
C HIS A 223 -16.49 0.72 2.29
N SER A 224 -15.69 1.14 1.31
CA SER A 224 -14.44 1.87 1.57
C SER A 224 -14.65 3.31 2.00
N GLY A 225 -15.75 3.92 1.58
CA GLY A 225 -15.99 5.36 1.68
C GLY A 225 -15.27 6.18 0.59
N ASP A 226 -14.50 5.53 -0.28
CA ASP A 226 -13.78 6.18 -1.38
C ASP A 226 -14.54 5.99 -2.70
N LEU A 227 -14.53 7.04 -3.53
CA LEU A 227 -15.12 7.00 -4.87
C LEU A 227 -14.08 6.61 -5.91
N GLY A 228 -14.52 5.83 -6.90
CA GLY A 228 -13.68 5.43 -8.03
C GLY A 228 -14.50 4.93 -9.21
N THR A 229 -13.78 4.56 -10.25
CA THR A 229 -14.33 3.87 -11.42
C THR A 229 -13.59 2.55 -11.62
N MET A 230 -14.15 1.64 -12.37
CA MET A 230 -13.53 0.38 -12.77
C MET A 230 -13.62 0.24 -14.28
N ASP A 231 -12.52 -0.18 -14.91
CA ASP A 231 -12.48 -0.56 -16.31
C ASP A 231 -12.65 -2.08 -16.50
N SER A 232 -12.56 -2.55 -17.73
CA SER A 232 -12.68 -3.98 -18.07
C SER A 232 -11.35 -4.75 -18.00
N ASP A 233 -10.23 -4.07 -17.75
CA ASP A 233 -8.87 -4.63 -17.78
C ASP A 233 -8.39 -4.86 -16.33
#